data_efa8f19f59cc340164bad8514687555e
#
_entry.id   efa8f19f59cc340164bad8514687555e
#
_cell.length_a   1.000
_cell.length_b   1.000
_cell.length_c   1.000
_cell.angle_alpha   90.00
_cell.angle_beta   90.00
_cell.angle_gamma   90.00
#
_symmetry.space_group_name_H-M   'P 1'
#
loop_
_entity.id
_entity.type
_entity.pdbx_description
1 polymer ?
#
loop_
_entity_poly.entity_id
_entity_poly.type
_entity_poly.pdbx_seq_one_letter_code
_entity_poly.pdbx_strand_id
1 'polypeptide(L)'
;MDETVPQSSASVHSDSQKSLTQSSHMPVITQRTRLSNRLIDLRTPTMQAVILIPSIICHEFRQYLSKHEFIEIHTPKLQGGASESGASVFDVAYFGRSAFLAQSPQLYKKMCIAADMRRVFEIGPVFRAENSNTARHLTEYTGLDLEMEINHYYDAMSLIDGMLKHIFTVLRDKYG
;
A
#
# COMPACT_ATOMS: atom_id res chain seq x y z
N MET A 1 -40.33 -78.68 -29.71
CA MET A 1 -39.47 -78.22 -30.79
C MET A 1 -39.45 -76.71 -30.67
N ASP A 2 -38.47 -76.23 -29.99
CA ASP A 2 -37.78 -75.01 -30.34
C ASP A 2 -36.72 -74.77 -29.29
N GLU A 3 -35.50 -74.87 -29.74
CA GLU A 3 -34.32 -74.68 -28.90
C GLU A 3 -33.92 -73.22 -29.00
N THR A 4 -33.90 -72.52 -27.91
CA THR A 4 -33.31 -71.19 -27.84
C THR A 4 -32.06 -71.24 -26.92
N VAL A 5 -30.94 -71.00 -27.55
CA VAL A 5 -29.58 -70.90 -26.96
C VAL A 5 -29.46 -69.56 -26.23
N PRO A 6 -28.91 -69.50 -25.01
CA PRO A 6 -28.60 -68.22 -24.37
C PRO A 6 -27.22 -67.73 -24.79
N GLN A 7 -27.17 -66.52 -25.32
CA GLN A 7 -25.92 -65.79 -25.55
C GLN A 7 -25.37 -65.22 -24.26
N SER A 8 -24.11 -65.56 -23.94
CA SER A 8 -23.36 -64.98 -22.88
C SER A 8 -22.79 -63.62 -23.31
N SER A 9 -23.21 -62.54 -22.69
CA SER A 9 -22.62 -61.23 -22.83
C SER A 9 -21.56 -61.02 -21.72
N ALA A 10 -20.31 -61.00 -22.12
CA ALA A 10 -19.19 -60.63 -21.28
C ALA A 10 -19.23 -59.12 -20.99
N SER A 11 -19.41 -58.76 -19.73
CA SER A 11 -19.29 -57.38 -19.26
C SER A 11 -17.82 -57.00 -19.12
N VAL A 12 -17.39 -56.11 -19.99
CA VAL A 12 -16.09 -55.45 -19.90
C VAL A 12 -16.13 -54.45 -18.72
N HIS A 13 -15.41 -54.76 -17.66
CA HIS A 13 -15.16 -53.81 -16.59
C HIS A 13 -14.23 -52.70 -17.10
N SER A 14 -14.77 -51.54 -17.33
CA SER A 14 -14.02 -50.29 -17.52
C SER A 14 -13.60 -49.78 -16.13
N ASP A 15 -12.34 -50.03 -15.76
CA ASP A 15 -11.69 -49.39 -14.64
C ASP A 15 -11.59 -47.88 -14.93
N SER A 16 -12.54 -47.13 -14.40
CA SER A 16 -12.46 -45.68 -14.35
C SER A 16 -11.34 -45.30 -13.40
N GLN A 17 -10.22 -44.89 -13.94
CA GLN A 17 -9.16 -44.21 -13.22
C GLN A 17 -9.76 -42.94 -12.56
N LYS A 18 -10.07 -43.04 -11.28
CA LYS A 18 -10.29 -41.84 -10.43
C LYS A 18 -8.97 -41.11 -10.31
N SER A 19 -8.79 -40.09 -11.10
CA SER A 19 -7.72 -39.12 -10.89
C SER A 19 -7.92 -38.46 -9.53
N LEU A 20 -7.09 -38.86 -8.58
CA LEU A 20 -6.94 -38.23 -7.27
C LEU A 20 -6.30 -36.83 -7.47
N THR A 21 -7.10 -35.84 -7.83
CA THR A 21 -6.75 -34.46 -7.59
C THR A 21 -6.88 -34.22 -6.08
N GLN A 22 -5.89 -34.67 -5.31
CA GLN A 22 -5.66 -34.14 -3.97
C GLN A 22 -5.29 -32.66 -4.13
N SER A 23 -6.27 -31.77 -4.00
CA SER A 23 -5.98 -30.39 -3.64
C SER A 23 -5.30 -30.45 -2.27
N SER A 24 -3.98 -30.29 -2.26
CA SER A 24 -3.21 -30.16 -1.04
C SER A 24 -3.67 -28.86 -0.36
N HIS A 25 -4.67 -28.95 0.50
CA HIS A 25 -5.03 -27.86 1.41
C HIS A 25 -3.83 -27.63 2.34
N MET A 26 -2.95 -26.74 1.94
CA MET A 26 -1.92 -26.25 2.85
C MET A 26 -2.61 -25.65 4.07
N PRO A 27 -2.19 -26.01 5.28
CA PRO A 27 -2.82 -25.47 6.49
C PRO A 27 -2.69 -23.94 6.51
N VAL A 28 -3.81 -23.25 6.69
CA VAL A 28 -3.84 -21.80 6.82
C VAL A 28 -3.20 -21.41 8.15
N ILE A 29 -2.03 -20.79 8.08
CA ILE A 29 -1.31 -20.31 9.26
C ILE A 29 -2.01 -19.06 9.82
N THR A 30 -2.35 -19.08 11.11
CA THR A 30 -3.03 -17.94 11.75
C THR A 30 -2.12 -16.70 11.81
N GLN A 31 -2.70 -15.51 11.81
CA GLN A 31 -1.96 -14.25 11.96
C GLN A 31 -1.11 -14.24 13.25
N ARG A 32 -1.63 -14.76 14.35
CA ARG A 32 -0.89 -14.87 15.61
C ARG A 32 0.40 -15.68 15.44
N THR A 33 0.31 -16.83 14.79
CA THR A 33 1.48 -17.69 14.52
C THR A 33 2.51 -16.98 13.63
N ARG A 34 2.04 -16.27 12.60
CA ARG A 34 2.91 -15.48 11.71
C ARG A 34 3.64 -14.38 12.47
N LEU A 35 2.94 -13.63 13.33
CA LEU A 35 3.54 -12.57 14.14
C LEU A 35 4.52 -13.11 15.19
N SER A 36 4.22 -14.26 15.81
CA SER A 36 5.13 -14.91 16.76
C SER A 36 6.40 -15.48 16.11
N ASN A 37 6.36 -15.74 14.79
CA ASN A 37 7.48 -16.26 14.01
C ASN A 37 7.86 -15.31 12.89
N ARG A 38 7.95 -14.01 13.19
CA ARG A 38 8.05 -12.93 12.20
C ARG A 38 9.22 -13.09 11.24
N LEU A 39 10.38 -13.54 11.69
CA LEU A 39 11.55 -13.74 10.82
C LEU A 39 11.31 -14.77 9.72
N ILE A 40 10.56 -15.84 10.03
CA ILE A 40 10.19 -16.85 9.04
C ILE A 40 9.11 -16.31 8.11
N ASP A 41 8.10 -15.64 8.65
CA ASP A 41 7.02 -15.01 7.89
C ASP A 41 7.54 -14.00 6.87
N LEU A 42 8.52 -13.17 7.24
CA LEU A 42 9.17 -12.19 6.34
C LEU A 42 9.92 -12.84 5.15
N ARG A 43 10.23 -14.13 5.22
CA ARG A 43 10.87 -14.86 4.11
C ARG A 43 9.85 -15.34 3.07
N THR A 44 8.56 -15.24 3.35
CA THR A 44 7.51 -15.61 2.38
C THR A 44 7.43 -14.59 1.25
N PRO A 45 7.17 -15.03 0.00
CA PRO A 45 7.03 -14.11 -1.14
C PRO A 45 6.00 -13.01 -0.89
N THR A 46 4.87 -13.34 -0.27
CA THR A 46 3.82 -12.37 0.07
C THR A 46 4.33 -11.25 0.98
N MET A 47 5.09 -11.60 2.03
CA MET A 47 5.60 -10.58 2.96
C MET A 47 6.74 -9.78 2.38
N GLN A 48 7.56 -10.39 1.52
CA GLN A 48 8.57 -9.66 0.75
C GLN A 48 7.91 -8.66 -0.20
N ALA A 49 6.82 -9.03 -0.88
CA ALA A 49 6.05 -8.13 -1.74
C ALA A 49 5.47 -6.95 -0.94
N VAL A 50 4.94 -7.18 0.27
CA VAL A 50 4.42 -6.13 1.15
C VAL A 50 5.47 -5.08 1.51
N ILE A 51 6.75 -5.46 1.59
CA ILE A 51 7.86 -4.54 1.85
C ILE A 51 8.37 -3.88 0.56
N LEU A 52 8.46 -4.66 -0.52
CA LEU A 52 9.01 -4.21 -1.79
C LEU A 52 8.10 -3.21 -2.52
N ILE A 53 6.79 -3.48 -2.57
CA ILE A 53 5.83 -2.63 -3.29
C ILE A 53 5.83 -1.18 -2.80
N PRO A 54 5.75 -0.87 -1.48
CA PRO A 54 5.86 0.50 -1.00
C PRO A 54 7.16 1.20 -1.37
N SER A 55 8.28 0.46 -1.37
CA SER A 55 9.59 1.00 -1.80
C SER A 55 9.57 1.42 -3.26
N ILE A 56 8.97 0.59 -4.13
CA ILE A 56 8.83 0.90 -5.56
C ILE A 56 7.90 2.09 -5.75
N ILE A 57 6.76 2.12 -5.05
CA ILE A 57 5.81 3.24 -5.13
C ILE A 57 6.50 4.55 -4.76
N CYS A 58 7.25 4.60 -3.65
CA CYS A 58 7.98 5.79 -3.23
C CYS A 58 9.04 6.20 -4.27
N HIS A 59 9.73 5.23 -4.87
CA HIS A 59 10.72 5.49 -5.91
C HIS A 59 10.08 6.09 -7.17
N GLU A 60 9.02 5.48 -7.67
CA GLU A 60 8.34 5.93 -8.90
C GLU A 60 7.60 7.26 -8.69
N PHE A 61 7.04 7.49 -7.50
CA PHE A 61 6.46 8.79 -7.12
C PHE A 61 7.51 9.90 -7.18
N ARG A 62 8.69 9.68 -6.59
CA ARG A 62 9.81 10.62 -6.63
C ARG A 62 10.29 10.86 -8.06
N GLN A 63 10.48 9.79 -8.82
CA GLN A 63 10.92 9.86 -10.22
C GLN A 63 9.95 10.67 -11.09
N TYR A 64 8.65 10.38 -10.96
CA TYR A 64 7.62 11.06 -11.73
C TYR A 64 7.57 12.55 -11.40
N LEU A 65 7.52 12.91 -10.12
CA LEU A 65 7.44 14.30 -9.69
C LEU A 65 8.72 15.09 -10.03
N SER A 66 9.89 14.49 -9.87
CA SER A 66 11.15 15.13 -10.26
C SER A 66 11.21 15.46 -11.76
N LYS A 67 10.66 14.59 -12.62
CA LYS A 67 10.53 14.88 -14.07
C LYS A 67 9.57 16.02 -14.37
N HIS A 68 8.64 16.30 -13.46
CA HIS A 68 7.66 17.40 -13.56
C HIS A 68 8.10 18.63 -12.77
N GLU A 69 9.40 18.77 -12.49
CA GLU A 69 10.02 19.92 -11.84
C GLU A 69 9.54 20.16 -10.39
N PHE A 70 9.11 19.12 -9.69
CA PHE A 70 8.83 19.20 -8.26
C PHE A 70 10.11 19.12 -7.45
N ILE A 71 10.19 19.93 -6.40
CA ILE A 71 11.28 19.93 -5.41
C ILE A 71 10.87 19.06 -4.23
N GLU A 72 11.71 18.08 -3.87
CA GLU A 72 11.49 17.29 -2.66
C GLU A 72 11.87 18.13 -1.43
N ILE A 73 10.95 18.25 -0.49
CA ILE A 73 11.17 18.95 0.78
C ILE A 73 11.08 17.96 1.95
N HIS A 74 11.71 18.33 3.07
CA HIS A 74 11.71 17.54 4.29
C HIS A 74 11.27 18.43 5.44
N THR A 75 10.06 18.21 5.94
CA THR A 75 9.46 19.04 6.97
C THR A 75 9.66 18.46 8.37
N PRO A 76 9.74 19.29 9.42
CA PRO A 76 9.81 18.81 10.81
C PRO A 76 8.59 17.97 11.18
N LYS A 77 8.82 16.82 11.82
CA LYS A 77 7.74 15.95 12.31
C LYS A 77 7.40 16.19 13.78
N LEU A 78 8.28 16.85 14.52
CA LEU A 78 8.02 17.34 15.87
C LEU A 78 7.76 18.85 15.79
N GLN A 79 6.54 19.27 16.14
CA GLN A 79 6.05 20.64 15.93
C GLN A 79 5.61 21.29 17.24
N GLY A 80 5.67 22.62 17.29
CA GLY A 80 5.25 23.40 18.45
C GLY A 80 3.74 23.60 18.59
N GLY A 81 2.93 23.11 17.62
CA GLY A 81 1.48 23.20 17.63
C GLY A 81 0.86 22.15 16.70
N ALA A 82 -0.43 21.87 16.89
CA ALA A 82 -1.18 20.98 16.01
C ALA A 82 -1.25 21.56 14.59
N SER A 83 -0.93 20.76 13.57
CA SER A 83 -0.90 21.20 12.17
C SER A 83 -2.28 21.26 11.52
N GLU A 84 -3.25 20.51 12.05
CA GLU A 84 -4.62 20.46 11.54
C GLU A 84 -5.62 20.61 12.69
N SER A 85 -6.68 21.40 12.49
CA SER A 85 -7.78 21.52 13.44
C SER A 85 -8.74 20.34 13.33
N GLY A 86 -9.19 19.83 14.48
CA GLY A 86 -10.26 18.82 14.55
C GLY A 86 -9.83 17.35 14.49
N ALA A 87 -8.58 17.04 14.19
CA ALA A 87 -8.06 15.69 14.31
C ALA A 87 -7.28 15.53 15.62
N SER A 88 -7.39 14.35 16.24
CA SER A 88 -6.61 14.02 17.44
C SER A 88 -5.12 14.01 17.11
N VAL A 89 -4.32 14.69 17.92
CA VAL A 89 -2.86 14.77 17.78
C VAL A 89 -2.16 13.97 18.86
N PHE A 90 -0.99 13.47 18.56
CA PHE A 90 -0.09 12.92 19.56
C PHE A 90 0.69 14.08 20.24
N ASP A 91 0.47 14.23 21.55
CA ASP A 91 1.23 15.14 22.40
C ASP A 91 2.48 14.42 22.91
N VAL A 92 3.62 15.07 22.80
CA VAL A 92 4.92 14.55 23.22
C VAL A 92 5.54 15.51 24.24
N ALA A 93 5.96 14.99 25.37
CA ALA A 93 6.70 15.77 26.37
C ALA A 93 8.07 16.21 25.81
N TYR A 94 8.29 17.51 25.73
CA TYR A 94 9.48 18.10 25.13
C TYR A 94 10.09 19.16 26.05
N PHE A 95 11.13 18.81 26.84
CA PHE A 95 11.87 19.71 27.73
C PHE A 95 10.97 20.64 28.59
N GLY A 96 9.96 20.07 29.24
CA GLY A 96 9.01 20.83 30.07
C GLY A 96 7.93 21.60 29.31
N ARG A 97 7.78 21.37 28.01
CA ARG A 97 6.73 21.89 27.15
C ARG A 97 6.05 20.73 26.41
N SER A 98 4.92 20.99 25.77
CA SER A 98 4.30 20.07 24.82
C SER A 98 4.84 20.31 23.42
N ALA A 99 5.09 19.23 22.69
CA ALA A 99 5.27 19.21 21.24
C ALA A 99 4.27 18.23 20.64
N PHE A 100 4.02 18.33 19.34
CA PHE A 100 3.02 17.54 18.65
C PHE A 100 3.64 16.83 17.46
N LEU A 101 3.23 15.58 17.21
CA LEU A 101 3.61 14.87 15.99
C LEU A 101 2.81 15.40 14.79
N ALA A 102 3.51 15.61 13.68
CA ALA A 102 2.92 16.19 12.47
C ALA A 102 1.84 15.28 11.87
N GLN A 103 0.65 15.83 11.68
CA GLN A 103 -0.48 15.16 11.02
C GLN A 103 -0.39 15.20 9.50
N SER A 104 0.29 16.20 8.96
CA SER A 104 0.60 16.37 7.54
C SER A 104 1.70 17.43 7.35
N PRO A 105 2.35 17.50 6.19
CA PRO A 105 3.28 18.58 5.84
C PRO A 105 2.57 19.83 5.27
N GLN A 106 1.25 19.93 5.38
CA GLN A 106 0.41 20.90 4.65
C GLN A 106 0.85 22.36 4.83
N LEU A 107 1.13 22.77 6.09
CA LEU A 107 1.55 24.15 6.36
C LEU A 107 2.86 24.48 5.65
N TYR A 108 3.85 23.63 5.76
CA TYR A 108 5.17 23.85 5.14
C TYR A 108 5.13 23.82 3.63
N LYS A 109 4.35 22.91 3.02
CA LYS A 109 4.14 22.89 1.57
C LYS A 109 3.54 24.24 1.08
N LYS A 110 2.50 24.75 1.76
CA LYS A 110 1.92 26.05 1.46
C LYS A 110 2.92 27.20 1.62
N MET A 111 3.76 27.16 2.66
CA MET A 111 4.83 28.15 2.85
C MET A 111 5.82 28.12 1.67
N CYS A 112 6.17 26.95 1.18
CA CYS A 112 7.05 26.81 0.01
C CYS A 112 6.40 27.39 -1.26
N ILE A 113 5.11 27.13 -1.49
CA ILE A 113 4.37 27.74 -2.62
C ILE A 113 4.33 29.26 -2.48
N ALA A 114 4.06 29.78 -1.27
CA ALA A 114 4.08 31.23 -1.00
C ALA A 114 5.47 31.87 -1.15
N ALA A 115 6.53 31.05 -1.11
CA ALA A 115 7.92 31.43 -1.37
C ALA A 115 8.35 31.18 -2.82
N ASP A 116 7.40 31.15 -3.76
CA ASP A 116 7.61 30.99 -5.22
C ASP A 116 8.23 29.64 -5.65
N MET A 117 8.21 28.61 -4.79
CA MET A 117 8.64 27.25 -5.13
C MET A 117 7.56 26.47 -5.88
N ARG A 118 6.83 27.01 -6.72
CA ARG A 118 5.75 26.51 -7.58
C ARG A 118 5.28 25.06 -7.42
N ARG A 119 6.19 24.11 -7.17
CA ARG A 119 5.92 22.65 -7.11
C ARG A 119 6.82 21.99 -6.07
N VAL A 120 6.21 21.43 -5.02
CA VAL A 120 6.95 20.75 -3.97
C VAL A 120 6.27 19.42 -3.62
N PHE A 121 7.04 18.47 -3.11
CA PHE A 121 6.50 17.22 -2.59
C PHE A 121 7.31 16.75 -1.39
N GLU A 122 6.71 15.87 -0.60
CA GLU A 122 7.37 15.18 0.50
C GLU A 122 6.95 13.72 0.56
N ILE A 123 7.91 12.85 0.83
CA ILE A 123 7.68 11.47 1.24
C ILE A 123 8.15 11.35 2.68
N GLY A 124 7.24 11.15 3.62
CA GLY A 124 7.61 11.09 5.01
C GLY A 124 6.52 10.58 5.95
N PRO A 125 6.87 10.30 7.20
CA PRO A 125 5.92 9.82 8.18
C PRO A 125 4.91 10.93 8.55
N VAL A 126 3.67 10.53 8.74
CA VAL A 126 2.57 11.35 9.25
C VAL A 126 1.84 10.59 10.35
N PHE A 127 1.30 11.34 11.32
CA PHE A 127 0.77 10.78 12.56
C PHE A 127 -0.65 11.28 12.82
N ARG A 128 -1.56 10.37 13.11
CA ARG A 128 -2.94 10.70 13.45
C ARG A 128 -3.39 9.91 14.68
N ALA A 129 -3.68 10.59 15.77
CA ALA A 129 -4.12 9.95 17.01
C ALA A 129 -5.61 9.54 16.93
N GLU A 130 -6.01 8.87 15.87
CA GLU A 130 -7.36 8.37 15.68
C GLU A 130 -7.57 7.08 16.46
N ASN A 131 -8.54 7.08 17.38
CA ASN A 131 -8.92 5.88 18.13
C ASN A 131 -9.85 5.01 17.28
N SER A 132 -9.31 4.38 16.25
CA SER A 132 -10.05 3.50 15.36
C SER A 132 -9.24 2.24 15.05
N ASN A 133 -9.85 1.09 15.24
CA ASN A 133 -9.23 -0.22 15.03
C ASN A 133 -9.70 -0.85 13.71
N THR A 134 -9.47 -0.16 12.61
CA THR A 134 -9.77 -0.68 11.28
C THR A 134 -8.51 -0.72 10.41
N ALA A 135 -8.51 -1.52 9.35
CA ALA A 135 -7.39 -1.63 8.42
C ALA A 135 -7.09 -0.32 7.64
N ARG A 136 -8.01 0.66 7.69
CA ARG A 136 -7.88 1.95 6.99
C ARG A 136 -7.36 3.08 7.88
N HIS A 137 -7.39 2.92 9.20
CA HIS A 137 -7.00 3.96 10.15
C HIS A 137 -5.70 3.54 10.81
N LEU A 138 -4.60 4.05 10.29
CA LEU A 138 -3.28 3.87 10.86
C LEU A 138 -2.89 5.12 11.64
N THR A 139 -2.32 4.93 12.82
CA THR A 139 -1.83 6.03 13.65
C THR A 139 -0.51 6.61 13.12
N GLU A 140 0.22 5.83 12.34
CA GLU A 140 1.43 6.24 11.64
C GLU A 140 1.48 5.59 10.26
N TYR A 141 1.79 6.36 9.23
CA TYR A 141 1.99 5.85 7.87
C TYR A 141 2.92 6.79 7.08
N THR A 142 3.46 6.30 5.97
CA THR A 142 4.24 7.12 5.04
C THR A 142 3.27 7.87 4.12
N GLY A 143 3.25 9.20 4.26
CA GLY A 143 2.50 10.09 3.37
C GLY A 143 3.26 10.33 2.06
N LEU A 144 2.54 10.35 0.97
CA LEU A 144 2.99 10.81 -0.34
C LEU A 144 2.24 12.10 -0.65
N ASP A 145 2.87 13.21 -0.35
CA ASP A 145 2.26 14.53 -0.38
C ASP A 145 2.85 15.39 -1.48
N LEU A 146 2.03 16.11 -2.21
CA LEU A 146 2.47 17.11 -3.18
C LEU A 146 1.66 18.39 -3.05
N GLU A 147 2.23 19.50 -3.47
CA GLU A 147 1.59 20.81 -3.56
C GLU A 147 2.09 21.52 -4.81
N MET A 148 1.18 22.16 -5.55
CA MET A 148 1.57 22.90 -6.75
C MET A 148 0.69 24.12 -6.98
N GLU A 149 1.28 25.13 -7.59
CA GLU A 149 0.53 26.23 -8.20
C GLU A 149 -0.27 25.70 -9.40
N ILE A 150 -1.54 26.06 -9.49
CA ILE A 150 -2.42 25.68 -10.59
C ILE A 150 -3.13 26.90 -11.15
N ASN A 151 -3.33 26.93 -12.46
CA ASN A 151 -4.20 27.88 -13.12
C ASN A 151 -5.63 27.32 -13.22
N HIS A 152 -5.72 26.01 -13.43
CA HIS A 152 -6.96 25.28 -13.52
C HIS A 152 -6.89 24.00 -12.67
N TYR A 153 -8.01 23.58 -12.07
CA TYR A 153 -8.05 22.34 -11.30
C TYR A 153 -7.68 21.08 -12.14
N TYR A 154 -7.90 21.15 -13.46
CA TYR A 154 -7.47 20.09 -14.39
C TYR A 154 -5.97 19.88 -14.42
N ASP A 155 -5.16 20.88 -14.11
CA ASP A 155 -3.71 20.76 -14.06
C ASP A 155 -3.29 19.74 -12.99
N ALA A 156 -3.88 19.87 -11.79
CA ALA A 156 -3.64 18.93 -10.70
C ALA A 156 -4.21 17.53 -11.00
N MET A 157 -5.42 17.45 -11.57
CA MET A 157 -6.04 16.16 -11.93
C MET A 157 -5.22 15.40 -12.97
N SER A 158 -4.75 16.08 -14.01
CA SER A 158 -3.94 15.46 -15.07
C SER A 158 -2.59 14.98 -14.55
N LEU A 159 -1.97 15.73 -13.65
CA LEU A 159 -0.73 15.32 -13.01
C LEU A 159 -0.93 14.05 -12.18
N ILE A 160 -1.96 14.02 -11.32
CA ILE A 160 -2.27 12.88 -10.45
C ILE A 160 -2.63 11.64 -11.27
N ASP A 161 -3.48 11.78 -12.28
CA ASP A 161 -3.86 10.68 -13.20
C ASP A 161 -2.63 10.11 -13.91
N GLY A 162 -1.78 10.97 -14.46
CA GLY A 162 -0.53 10.55 -15.11
C GLY A 162 0.42 9.85 -14.16
N MET A 163 0.56 10.35 -12.93
CA MET A 163 1.39 9.76 -11.88
C MET A 163 0.88 8.37 -11.47
N LEU A 164 -0.41 8.23 -11.22
CA LEU A 164 -1.01 6.94 -10.86
C LEU A 164 -0.86 5.92 -11.99
N LYS A 165 -1.14 6.32 -13.24
CA LYS A 165 -0.93 5.46 -14.42
C LYS A 165 0.51 5.01 -14.55
N HIS A 166 1.47 5.93 -14.34
CA HIS A 166 2.89 5.60 -14.36
C HIS A 166 3.24 4.54 -13.32
N ILE A 167 2.89 4.78 -12.05
CA ILE A 167 3.19 3.86 -10.94
C ILE A 167 2.55 2.47 -11.19
N PHE A 168 1.27 2.40 -11.54
CA PHE A 168 0.59 1.14 -11.81
C PHE A 168 1.16 0.40 -13.02
N THR A 169 1.56 1.12 -14.07
CA THR A 169 2.21 0.51 -15.24
C THR A 169 3.53 -0.13 -14.86
N VAL A 170 4.37 0.57 -14.11
CA VAL A 170 5.66 0.02 -13.66
C VAL A 170 5.47 -1.20 -12.76
N LEU A 171 4.51 -1.14 -11.83
CA LEU A 171 4.21 -2.28 -10.95
C LEU A 171 3.74 -3.50 -11.76
N ARG A 172 2.83 -3.31 -12.70
CA ARG A 172 2.34 -4.39 -13.57
C ARG A 172 3.45 -4.99 -14.43
N ASP A 173 4.26 -4.15 -15.08
CA ASP A 173 5.22 -4.62 -16.09
C ASP A 173 6.45 -5.28 -15.48
N LYS A 174 6.82 -4.92 -14.24
CA LYS A 174 7.98 -5.51 -13.55
C LYS A 174 7.65 -6.61 -12.55
N TYR A 175 6.42 -6.61 -12.02
CA TYR A 175 6.06 -7.45 -10.87
C TYR A 175 4.68 -8.11 -11.00
N GLY A 176 3.96 -7.91 -12.12
CA GLY A 176 2.65 -8.49 -12.43
C GLY A 176 2.70 -9.89 -13.03
#